data_61054ae919597d947268e739b986beec
#
_entry.id   61054ae919597d947268e739b986beec
#
_cell.length_a   1.000
_cell.length_b   1.000
_cell.length_c   1.000
_cell.angle_alpha   90.00
_cell.angle_beta   90.00
_cell.angle_gamma   90.00
#
_symmetry.space_group_name_H-M   'P 1'
#
loop_
_entity.id
_entity.type
_entity.pdbx_description
1 polymer ?
#
loop_
_entity_poly.entity_id
_entity_poly.type
_entity_poly.pdbx_seq_one_letter_code
_entity_poly.pdbx_strand_id
1 'polypeptide(L)'
;MTPWIEVCLETQALHLHRGDGSALQYPVSTAVRGAGERMDSGCTPRGRHRIRARIGAGQPEGTVFIARRPTGEVHDEALGRAHPDRDWILTRILWLCGEEPGFNRLGEVDSMRRFIYIHGCPDSEPMGIARSAGCIRMRNRDVMDLFDRVSVGTPVLIREGG
;
A
#
# COMPACT_ATOMS: atom_id res chain seq x y z
N MET A 1 -13.89 -11.51 15.96
CA MET A 1 -12.46 -11.31 15.70
C MET A 1 -12.27 -10.22 14.68
N THR A 2 -11.27 -9.39 14.90
CA THR A 2 -10.95 -8.29 13.99
C THR A 2 -10.24 -8.80 12.75
N PRO A 3 -10.53 -8.22 11.56
CA PRO A 3 -9.78 -8.56 10.37
C PRO A 3 -8.33 -8.10 10.46
N TRP A 4 -7.46 -8.75 9.69
CA TRP A 4 -6.06 -8.34 9.59
C TRP A 4 -5.54 -8.64 8.19
N ILE A 5 -4.50 -7.89 7.81
CA ILE A 5 -3.94 -7.94 6.47
C ILE A 5 -2.60 -8.67 6.50
N GLU A 6 -2.37 -9.51 5.51
CA GLU A 6 -1.10 -10.17 5.30
C GLU A 6 -0.61 -9.87 3.89
N VAL A 7 0.62 -9.35 3.78
CA VAL A 7 1.25 -9.09 2.49
C VAL A 7 2.45 -10.02 2.35
N CYS A 8 2.48 -10.79 1.27
CA CYS A 8 3.61 -11.66 0.96
C CYS A 8 4.37 -11.09 -0.24
N LEU A 9 5.64 -10.72 -0.01
CA LEU A 9 6.46 -10.11 -1.04
C LEU A 9 6.85 -11.12 -2.12
N GLU A 10 7.06 -12.37 -1.75
CA GLU A 10 7.43 -13.42 -2.70
C GLU A 10 6.31 -13.67 -3.72
N THR A 11 5.08 -13.80 -3.25
CA THR A 11 3.95 -14.11 -4.14
C THR A 11 3.27 -12.87 -4.71
N GLN A 12 3.63 -11.68 -4.23
CA GLN A 12 3.01 -10.42 -4.64
C GLN A 12 1.49 -10.45 -4.46
N ALA A 13 1.08 -10.89 -3.28
CA ALA A 13 -0.33 -11.03 -2.92
C ALA A 13 -0.61 -10.43 -1.56
N LEU A 14 -1.79 -9.86 -1.42
CA LEU A 14 -2.32 -9.35 -0.15
C LEU A 14 -3.54 -10.17 0.21
N HIS A 15 -3.57 -10.66 1.44
CA HIS A 15 -4.71 -11.39 1.99
C HIS A 15 -5.36 -10.58 3.10
N LEU A 16 -6.66 -10.39 3.00
CA LEU A 16 -7.45 -9.85 4.11
C LEU A 16 -8.08 -11.04 4.82
N HIS A 17 -7.56 -11.37 5.99
CA HIS A 17 -8.10 -12.42 6.84
C HIS A 17 -9.29 -11.84 7.61
N ARG A 18 -10.47 -12.41 7.42
CA ARG A 18 -11.68 -11.97 8.10
C ARG A 18 -11.90 -12.77 9.36
N GLY A 19 -12.65 -12.19 10.29
CA GLY A 19 -12.86 -12.81 11.59
C GLY A 19 -13.60 -14.14 11.57
N ASP A 20 -14.22 -14.52 10.45
CA ASP A 20 -14.96 -15.77 10.29
C ASP A 20 -14.11 -16.93 9.75
N GLY A 21 -12.80 -16.73 9.63
CA GLY A 21 -11.88 -17.76 9.11
C GLY A 21 -11.70 -17.72 7.59
N SER A 22 -12.45 -16.88 6.88
CA SER A 22 -12.27 -16.70 5.44
C SER A 22 -11.24 -15.63 5.13
N ALA A 23 -10.75 -15.62 3.89
CA ALA A 23 -9.82 -14.59 3.43
C ALA A 23 -10.16 -14.15 2.02
N LEU A 24 -9.96 -12.84 1.77
CA LEU A 24 -9.99 -12.28 0.42
C LEU A 24 -8.56 -12.10 -0.03
N GLN A 25 -8.29 -12.35 -1.30
CA GLN A 25 -6.96 -12.21 -1.89
C GLN A 25 -6.96 -11.18 -3.00
N TYR A 26 -5.94 -10.32 -3.00
CA TYR A 26 -5.74 -9.32 -4.04
C TYR A 26 -4.30 -9.42 -4.55
N PRO A 27 -4.09 -9.30 -5.86
CA PRO A 27 -2.72 -9.14 -6.38
C PRO A 27 -2.21 -7.74 -6.05
N VAL A 28 -0.92 -7.64 -5.77
CA VAL A 28 -0.28 -6.36 -5.45
C VAL A 28 1.03 -6.21 -6.23
N SER A 29 1.64 -5.03 -6.13
CA SER A 29 2.98 -4.77 -6.63
C SER A 29 3.75 -4.02 -5.57
N THR A 30 4.78 -4.65 -5.03
CA THR A 30 5.63 -4.09 -3.99
C THR A 30 6.98 -3.64 -4.58
N ALA A 31 7.97 -3.35 -3.74
CA ALA A 31 9.21 -2.74 -4.19
C ALA A 31 10.00 -3.62 -5.16
N VAL A 32 10.42 -3.04 -6.26
CA VAL A 32 11.31 -3.71 -7.21
C VAL A 32 12.65 -4.07 -6.54
N ARG A 33 13.07 -3.30 -5.54
CA ARG A 33 14.29 -3.56 -4.77
C ARG A 33 14.11 -4.64 -3.70
N GLY A 34 12.89 -5.17 -3.53
CA GLY A 34 12.62 -6.23 -2.58
C GLY A 34 12.37 -5.75 -1.17
N ALA A 35 12.62 -6.63 -0.20
CA ALA A 35 12.38 -6.37 1.21
C ALA A 35 13.50 -5.54 1.83
N GLY A 36 13.14 -4.60 2.70
CA GLY A 36 14.10 -3.81 3.44
C GLY A 36 13.43 -2.68 4.21
N GLU A 37 13.99 -2.34 5.34
CA GLU A 37 13.39 -1.41 6.30
C GLU A 37 14.04 -0.03 6.34
N ARG A 38 15.22 0.13 5.76
CA ARG A 38 15.97 1.38 5.90
C ARG A 38 15.37 2.53 5.11
N MET A 39 15.48 3.72 5.68
CA MET A 39 15.14 4.98 5.01
C MET A 39 15.90 5.08 3.70
N ASP A 40 15.22 5.56 2.65
CA ASP A 40 15.77 5.78 1.31
C ASP A 40 16.26 4.51 0.60
N SER A 41 15.93 3.33 1.12
CA SER A 41 16.31 2.06 0.48
C SER A 41 15.48 1.75 -0.77
N GLY A 42 14.29 2.30 -0.89
CA GLY A 42 13.34 1.95 -1.95
C GLY A 42 12.76 0.54 -1.80
N CYS A 43 12.94 -0.08 -0.64
CA CYS A 43 12.45 -1.42 -0.34
C CYS A 43 11.12 -1.38 0.40
N THR A 44 10.38 -2.49 0.38
CA THR A 44 9.17 -2.64 1.20
C THR A 44 9.55 -3.22 2.56
N PRO A 45 9.17 -2.56 3.67
CA PRO A 45 9.54 -3.03 4.99
C PRO A 45 8.75 -4.28 5.38
N ARG A 46 9.41 -5.16 6.14
CA ARG A 46 8.82 -6.39 6.67
C ARG A 46 8.33 -6.18 8.09
N GLY A 47 7.58 -7.15 8.58
CA GLY A 47 7.18 -7.25 9.98
C GLY A 47 5.80 -6.72 10.28
N ARG A 48 5.52 -6.53 11.56
CA ARG A 48 4.22 -6.10 12.02
C ARG A 48 4.04 -4.60 11.87
N HIS A 49 2.92 -4.25 11.26
CA HIS A 49 2.46 -2.88 11.05
C HIS A 49 1.00 -2.78 11.47
N ARG A 50 0.47 -1.58 11.42
CA ARG A 50 -0.96 -1.32 11.52
C ARG A 50 -1.31 -0.15 10.61
N ILE A 51 -2.59 -0.03 10.28
CA ILE A 51 -3.08 1.12 9.53
C ILE A 51 -3.07 2.33 10.46
N ARG A 52 -2.27 3.34 10.11
CA ARG A 52 -2.14 4.58 10.86
C ARG A 52 -3.25 5.56 10.49
N ALA A 53 -3.58 5.63 9.21
CA ALA A 53 -4.58 6.56 8.69
C ALA A 53 -5.22 6.01 7.43
N ARG A 54 -6.50 6.34 7.24
CA ARG A 54 -7.28 6.01 6.05
C ARG A 54 -7.61 7.32 5.35
N ILE A 55 -7.16 7.45 4.11
CA ILE A 55 -7.25 8.71 3.36
C ILE A 55 -7.96 8.47 2.03
N GLY A 56 -8.89 9.38 1.68
CA GLY A 56 -9.56 9.35 0.39
C GLY A 56 -11.00 8.84 0.43
N ALA A 57 -11.60 8.68 1.61
CA ALA A 57 -13.00 8.27 1.71
C ALA A 57 -13.90 9.20 0.89
N GLY A 58 -14.78 8.64 0.07
CA GLY A 58 -15.72 9.39 -0.74
C GLY A 58 -15.15 10.03 -2.00
N GLN A 59 -13.84 9.94 -2.22
CA GLN A 59 -13.24 10.44 -3.44
C GLN A 59 -13.50 9.51 -4.62
N PRO A 60 -13.61 10.05 -5.85
CA PRO A 60 -13.78 9.22 -7.04
C PRO A 60 -12.63 8.23 -7.23
N GLU A 61 -12.92 7.11 -7.88
CA GLU A 61 -11.87 6.19 -8.32
C GLU A 61 -10.89 6.94 -9.23
N GLY A 62 -9.59 6.75 -9.03
CA GLY A 62 -8.56 7.42 -9.82
C GLY A 62 -8.14 8.78 -9.29
N THR A 63 -8.75 9.26 -8.18
CA THR A 63 -8.32 10.52 -7.58
C THR A 63 -6.81 10.51 -7.35
N VAL A 64 -6.14 11.59 -7.79
CA VAL A 64 -4.70 11.75 -7.64
C VAL A 64 -4.39 12.39 -6.29
N PHE A 65 -3.49 11.79 -5.54
CA PHE A 65 -3.03 12.31 -4.25
C PHE A 65 -1.57 12.76 -4.35
N ILE A 66 -1.27 13.90 -3.74
CA ILE A 66 0.09 14.39 -3.51
C ILE A 66 0.18 14.80 -2.05
N ALA A 67 1.21 14.32 -1.36
CA ALA A 67 1.38 14.54 0.08
C ALA A 67 0.11 14.19 0.87
N ARG A 68 -0.53 13.09 0.48
CA ARG A 68 -1.74 12.54 1.12
C ARG A 68 -2.97 13.45 1.00
N ARG A 69 -2.99 14.33 0.01
CA ARG A 69 -4.13 15.22 -0.23
C ARG A 69 -4.64 15.06 -1.66
N PRO A 70 -5.95 15.05 -1.88
CA PRO A 70 -6.47 15.00 -3.23
C PRO A 70 -6.11 16.29 -3.96
N THR A 71 -5.65 16.15 -5.21
CA THR A 71 -5.23 17.28 -6.04
C THR A 71 -6.39 17.92 -6.81
N GLY A 72 -7.54 17.23 -6.88
CA GLY A 72 -8.63 17.61 -7.78
C GLY A 72 -8.53 16.97 -9.14
N GLU A 73 -7.39 16.32 -9.45
CA GLU A 73 -7.23 15.56 -10.69
C GLU A 73 -7.76 14.14 -10.53
N VAL A 74 -8.24 13.57 -11.63
CA VAL A 74 -8.55 12.14 -11.75
C VAL A 74 -7.67 11.60 -12.85
N HIS A 75 -6.94 10.52 -12.55
CA HIS A 75 -5.99 9.95 -13.49
C HIS A 75 -6.69 9.38 -14.73
N ASP A 76 -6.14 9.69 -15.90
CA ASP A 76 -6.50 9.07 -17.17
C ASP A 76 -5.23 8.86 -18.00
N GLU A 77 -5.38 8.26 -19.18
CA GLU A 77 -4.23 7.99 -20.05
C GLU A 77 -3.52 9.29 -20.48
N ALA A 78 -4.27 10.35 -20.74
CA ALA A 78 -3.69 11.62 -21.18
C ALA A 78 -2.84 12.24 -20.08
N LEU A 79 -3.34 12.23 -18.84
CA LEU A 79 -2.59 12.73 -17.70
C LEU A 79 -1.33 11.90 -17.45
N GLY A 80 -1.46 10.57 -17.56
CA GLY A 80 -0.31 9.68 -17.42
C GLY A 80 0.76 9.93 -18.46
N ARG A 81 0.37 10.16 -19.73
CA ARG A 81 1.31 10.47 -20.80
C ARG A 81 1.98 11.83 -20.61
N ALA A 82 1.25 12.80 -20.04
CA ALA A 82 1.79 14.13 -19.77
C ALA A 82 2.85 14.13 -18.67
N HIS A 83 2.80 13.14 -17.76
CA HIS A 83 3.72 13.04 -16.62
C HIS A 83 4.21 11.60 -16.46
N PRO A 84 5.01 11.09 -17.43
CA PRO A 84 5.39 9.66 -17.45
C PRO A 84 6.27 9.22 -16.28
N ASP A 85 6.95 10.16 -15.62
CA ASP A 85 7.86 9.84 -14.51
C ASP A 85 7.24 10.04 -13.14
N ARG A 86 5.97 10.44 -13.08
CA ARG A 86 5.31 10.66 -11.80
C ARG A 86 4.96 9.32 -11.15
N ASP A 87 5.28 9.18 -9.85
CA ASP A 87 4.84 8.03 -9.07
C ASP A 87 3.39 8.28 -8.63
N TRP A 88 2.46 7.60 -9.30
CA TRP A 88 1.03 7.85 -9.14
C TRP A 88 0.49 7.16 -7.89
N ILE A 89 -0.05 7.96 -6.97
CA ILE A 89 -0.77 7.46 -5.80
C ILE A 89 -2.23 7.81 -6.00
N LEU A 90 -3.06 6.80 -6.23
CA LEU A 90 -4.44 7.00 -6.69
C LEU A 90 -5.46 6.37 -5.75
N THR A 91 -6.67 6.90 -5.80
CA THR A 91 -7.92 6.28 -5.34
C THR A 91 -8.08 6.28 -3.83
N ARG A 92 -7.20 5.60 -3.10
CA ARG A 92 -7.23 5.51 -1.63
C ARG A 92 -5.82 5.33 -1.10
N ILE A 93 -5.60 5.79 0.12
CA ILE A 93 -4.33 5.57 0.84
C ILE A 93 -4.64 4.92 2.18
N LEU A 94 -3.98 3.80 2.46
CA LEU A 94 -3.89 3.21 3.79
C LEU A 94 -2.44 3.44 4.23
N TRP A 95 -2.22 4.40 5.12
CA TRP A 95 -0.89 4.77 5.58
C TRP A 95 -0.50 3.85 6.73
N LEU A 96 0.65 3.18 6.60
CA LEU A 96 1.10 2.19 7.58
C LEU A 96 2.08 2.79 8.58
N CYS A 97 2.07 2.27 9.81
CA CYS A 97 3.13 2.50 10.75
C CYS A 97 3.63 1.15 11.28
N GLY A 98 4.94 1.07 11.52
CA GLY A 98 5.54 -0.13 12.09
C GLY A 98 5.21 -0.27 13.56
N GLU A 99 5.25 -1.50 14.06
CA GLU A 99 5.01 -1.82 15.46
C GLU A 99 6.24 -2.38 16.16
N GLU A 100 7.35 -2.55 15.45
CA GLU A 100 8.56 -3.18 15.98
C GLU A 100 9.69 -2.15 16.10
N PRO A 101 9.87 -1.51 17.28
CA PRO A 101 10.90 -0.49 17.45
C PRO A 101 12.29 -1.01 17.09
N GLY A 102 13.03 -0.21 16.31
CA GLY A 102 14.37 -0.58 15.84
C GLY A 102 14.38 -1.49 14.63
N PHE A 103 13.25 -2.01 14.21
CA PHE A 103 13.15 -2.85 12.99
C PHE A 103 12.36 -2.13 11.89
N ASN A 104 11.12 -1.72 12.19
CA ASN A 104 10.30 -0.98 11.23
C ASN A 104 9.65 0.26 11.84
N ARG A 105 10.07 0.63 13.04
CA ARG A 105 9.58 1.79 13.78
C ARG A 105 10.76 2.51 14.42
N LEU A 106 10.72 3.84 14.39
CA LEU A 106 11.73 4.75 14.94
C LEU A 106 13.04 4.75 14.15
N GLY A 107 13.83 5.78 14.35
CA GLY A 107 15.14 5.93 13.72
C GLY A 107 15.06 5.94 12.20
N GLU A 108 16.01 5.28 11.56
CA GLU A 108 16.13 5.25 10.11
C GLU A 108 15.41 4.07 9.47
N VAL A 109 14.54 3.39 10.23
CA VAL A 109 13.76 2.24 9.75
C VAL A 109 12.26 2.45 9.90
N ASP A 110 11.81 3.68 10.12
CA ASP A 110 10.43 3.98 10.46
C ASP A 110 9.52 3.97 9.23
N SER A 111 8.65 2.97 9.12
CA SER A 111 7.74 2.80 7.99
C SER A 111 6.81 3.99 7.81
N MET A 112 6.30 4.58 8.90
CA MET A 112 5.41 5.73 8.81
C MET A 112 6.14 6.93 8.22
N ARG A 113 7.36 7.21 8.69
CA ARG A 113 8.16 8.33 8.20
C ARG A 113 8.70 8.10 6.79
N ARG A 114 8.78 6.86 6.36
CA ARG A 114 9.13 6.49 4.99
C ARG A 114 7.93 6.59 4.04
N PHE A 115 6.76 6.97 4.55
CA PHE A 115 5.52 7.11 3.77
C PHE A 115 5.15 5.81 3.06
N ILE A 116 5.18 4.70 3.82
CA ILE A 116 4.78 3.40 3.28
C ILE A 116 3.25 3.31 3.30
N TYR A 117 2.66 3.25 2.11
CA TYR A 117 1.22 3.18 1.91
C TYR A 117 0.80 1.91 1.19
N ILE A 118 -0.44 1.49 1.41
CA ILE A 118 -1.18 0.67 0.46
C ILE A 118 -2.04 1.65 -0.33
N HIS A 119 -1.91 1.66 -1.66
CA HIS A 119 -2.61 2.66 -2.48
C HIS A 119 -2.94 2.12 -3.87
N GLY A 120 -3.85 2.81 -4.56
CA GLY A 120 -4.13 2.52 -5.96
C GLY A 120 -3.06 3.06 -6.89
N CYS A 121 -3.04 2.56 -8.12
CA CYS A 121 -2.10 2.96 -9.16
C CYS A 121 -2.79 2.89 -10.52
N PRO A 122 -2.17 3.43 -11.60
CA PRO A 122 -2.77 3.36 -12.93
C PRO A 122 -3.06 1.91 -13.34
N ASP A 123 -4.18 1.70 -14.03
CA ASP A 123 -4.60 0.36 -14.47
C ASP A 123 -3.59 -0.28 -15.43
N SER A 124 -2.73 0.50 -16.05
CA SER A 124 -1.66 0.00 -16.92
C SER A 124 -0.52 -0.66 -16.15
N GLU A 125 -0.41 -0.42 -14.83
CA GLU A 125 0.64 -1.03 -14.02
C GLU A 125 0.33 -2.49 -13.75
N PRO A 126 1.31 -3.40 -13.94
CA PRO A 126 1.07 -4.82 -13.71
C PRO A 126 0.98 -5.13 -12.21
N MET A 127 0.10 -6.06 -11.86
CA MET A 127 0.04 -6.63 -10.52
C MET A 127 0.68 -8.02 -10.54
N GLY A 128 1.08 -8.50 -9.37
CA GLY A 128 1.75 -9.79 -9.25
C GLY A 128 3.24 -9.74 -9.55
N ILE A 129 3.76 -8.57 -9.88
CA ILE A 129 5.17 -8.33 -10.22
C ILE A 129 5.63 -7.11 -9.42
N ALA A 130 6.83 -7.17 -8.84
CA ALA A 130 7.37 -6.07 -8.04
C ALA A 130 7.84 -4.92 -8.93
N ARG A 131 7.21 -3.76 -8.78
CA ARG A 131 7.47 -2.57 -9.61
C ARG A 131 7.49 -1.26 -8.83
N SER A 132 7.17 -1.27 -7.52
CA SER A 132 7.05 -0.02 -6.78
C SER A 132 8.40 0.46 -6.23
N ALA A 133 8.39 1.65 -5.63
CA ALA A 133 9.54 2.24 -4.96
C ALA A 133 9.45 2.07 -3.43
N GLY A 134 8.68 1.11 -2.94
CA GLY A 134 8.54 0.80 -1.52
C GLY A 134 7.11 0.58 -1.07
N CYS A 135 6.16 1.33 -1.59
CA CYS A 135 4.75 1.18 -1.23
C CYS A 135 4.15 -0.10 -1.82
N ILE A 136 2.97 -0.44 -1.36
CA ILE A 136 2.20 -1.60 -1.83
C ILE A 136 1.12 -1.09 -2.77
N ARG A 137 1.29 -1.33 -4.07
CA ARG A 137 0.34 -0.91 -5.09
C ARG A 137 -0.74 -1.95 -5.28
N MET A 138 -1.98 -1.47 -5.44
CA MET A 138 -3.14 -2.31 -5.75
C MET A 138 -3.87 -1.73 -6.96
N ARG A 139 -4.69 -2.56 -7.60
CA ARG A 139 -5.67 -2.05 -8.57
C ARG A 139 -6.62 -1.10 -7.86
N ASN A 140 -7.08 -0.07 -8.58
CA ASN A 140 -7.95 0.94 -8.00
C ASN A 140 -9.21 0.33 -7.37
N ARG A 141 -9.90 -0.58 -8.06
CA ARG A 141 -11.09 -1.22 -7.50
C ARG A 141 -10.79 -2.10 -6.30
N ASP A 142 -9.60 -2.71 -6.27
CA ASP A 142 -9.19 -3.58 -5.17
C ASP A 142 -8.91 -2.76 -3.91
N VAL A 143 -8.22 -1.64 -4.04
CA VAL A 143 -7.93 -0.79 -2.88
C VAL A 143 -9.20 -0.14 -2.33
N MET A 144 -10.17 0.17 -3.19
CA MET A 144 -11.48 0.65 -2.74
C MET A 144 -12.21 -0.42 -1.93
N ASP A 145 -12.21 -1.66 -2.41
CA ASP A 145 -12.84 -2.77 -1.70
C ASP A 145 -12.17 -3.03 -0.36
N LEU A 146 -10.85 -3.08 -0.35
CA LEU A 146 -10.07 -3.27 0.89
C LEU A 146 -10.33 -2.13 1.87
N PHE A 147 -10.28 -0.90 1.39
CA PHE A 147 -10.48 0.31 2.21
C PHE A 147 -11.80 0.25 2.99
N ASP A 148 -12.86 -0.20 2.34
CA ASP A 148 -14.19 -0.26 2.96
C ASP A 148 -14.32 -1.38 4.01
N ARG A 149 -13.37 -2.32 4.03
CA ARG A 149 -13.41 -3.48 4.92
C ARG A 149 -12.51 -3.37 6.13
N VAL A 150 -11.67 -2.34 6.20
CA VAL A 150 -10.69 -2.17 7.26
C VAL A 150 -10.85 -0.82 7.95
N SER A 151 -10.16 -0.66 9.08
CA SER A 151 -10.23 0.58 9.87
C SER A 151 -8.83 0.97 10.34
N VAL A 152 -8.72 2.18 10.89
CA VAL A 152 -7.49 2.59 11.58
C VAL A 152 -7.23 1.61 12.71
N GLY A 153 -6.00 1.15 12.82
CA GLY A 153 -5.60 0.15 13.80
C GLY A 153 -5.60 -1.28 13.29
N THR A 154 -6.17 -1.56 12.11
CA THR A 154 -6.13 -2.91 11.53
C THR A 154 -4.69 -3.39 11.42
N PRO A 155 -4.36 -4.59 11.97
CA PRO A 155 -3.00 -5.13 11.87
C PRO A 155 -2.63 -5.48 10.42
N VAL A 156 -1.37 -5.24 10.09
CA VAL A 156 -0.81 -5.56 8.77
C VAL A 156 0.53 -6.26 8.98
N LEU A 157 0.62 -7.50 8.55
CA LEU A 157 1.89 -8.23 8.58
C LEU A 157 2.46 -8.29 7.17
N ILE A 158 3.68 -7.78 7.01
CA ILE A 158 4.40 -7.86 5.73
C ILE A 158 5.53 -8.86 5.91
N ARG A 159 5.50 -9.93 5.12
CA ARG A 159 6.51 -10.97 5.18
C ARG A 159 7.14 -11.22 3.81
N GLU A 160 8.39 -11.62 3.83
CA GLU A 160 9.17 -11.81 2.61
C GLU A 160 8.70 -13.04 1.84
N GLY A 161 8.43 -14.12 2.53
CA GLY A 161 7.99 -15.34 1.89
C GLY A 161 7.62 -16.40 2.92
N GLY A 162 7.42 -17.58 2.42
CA GLY A 162 7.25 -18.76 3.20
C GLY A 162 6.03 -19.00 3.92
#